data_d6b11c2a19d5fcdbfe127c49d7aabf64
#
_entry.id   d6b11c2a19d5fcdbfe127c49d7aabf64
#
_cell.length_a   1.000
_cell.length_b   1.000
_cell.length_c   1.000
_cell.angle_alpha   90.00
_cell.angle_beta   90.00
_cell.angle_gamma   90.00
#
_symmetry.space_group_name_H-M   'P 1'
#
loop_
_entity.id
_entity.type
_entity.pdbx_description
1 polymer ?
#
loop_
_entity_poly.entity_id
_entity_poly.type
_entity_poly.pdbx_seq_one_letter_code
_entity_poly.pdbx_strand_id
1 'polypeptide(L)'
;MAIRRDINYINKDFTEYRSQLINYSQTYFPNTYTDFSATSPGMMFIEQAAYVGDVLSFYLDNQIQENYVQYARQNDNLFNLSYMYGYKPRVTSLSTTEVDFYQIVPSKVSASEYVPDYDYALYVSQNTKISTRTGTATNFSIENPIDFTVSSSDNPTTVSVAQITSDVPSQFLLKKSATAFSGDIQSIQFPFGAPQEFATVNIVANNIAGVIDCTDSDGNKWYEVNYLGEEQIYDSIKNTNINDPNNYITGNDAPYLLQTKAVQNRFATRFINDSTLQLQFGAGSPLSTTEEIIPNPANVGIGLPFGQDKLTAAYSPTNFVFTNTYGVAPTNTTLTIRYYVGGGVKSNILSNTLTNPDTSTIQFVKSNLNAALAETTFNSISTNNPNAASGGSDGDSIEEIRQNIISNFGSQMRNVTADDYLVRTLSMP
;
A
#
# COMPACT_ATOMS: atom_id res chain seq x y z
N MET A 1 -13.70 -30.11 5.15
CA MET A 1 -13.56 -29.60 3.78
C MET A 1 -14.94 -29.62 3.14
N ALA A 2 -15.56 -28.48 2.90
CA ALA A 2 -16.84 -28.44 2.19
C ALA A 2 -16.58 -28.81 0.73
N ILE A 3 -17.33 -29.81 0.25
CA ILE A 3 -17.27 -30.22 -1.15
C ILE A 3 -17.83 -29.04 -1.95
N ARG A 4 -16.96 -28.30 -2.68
CA ARG A 4 -17.40 -27.29 -3.61
C ARG A 4 -18.18 -27.96 -4.72
N ARG A 5 -19.45 -27.63 -4.86
CA ARG A 5 -20.23 -27.98 -6.04
C ARG A 5 -19.84 -27.02 -7.16
N ASP A 6 -19.30 -27.53 -8.26
CA ASP A 6 -19.12 -26.75 -9.47
C ASP A 6 -20.52 -26.38 -10.01
N ILE A 7 -20.67 -25.14 -10.44
CA ILE A 7 -21.90 -24.67 -11.05
C ILE A 7 -21.87 -25.06 -12.52
N ASN A 8 -22.79 -25.91 -12.93
CA ASN A 8 -22.96 -26.31 -14.32
C ASN A 8 -24.30 -25.76 -14.83
N TYR A 9 -24.28 -24.63 -15.46
CA TYR A 9 -25.48 -24.00 -16.02
C TYR A 9 -25.91 -24.63 -17.32
N ILE A 10 -24.97 -24.98 -18.19
CA ILE A 10 -25.25 -25.58 -19.50
C ILE A 10 -25.47 -27.09 -19.32
N ASN A 11 -24.70 -27.70 -18.42
CA ASN A 11 -24.79 -29.12 -18.02
C ASN A 11 -24.92 -30.12 -19.20
N LYS A 12 -24.23 -29.82 -20.30
CA LYS A 12 -24.18 -30.62 -21.51
C LYS A 12 -22.77 -31.08 -21.76
N ASP A 13 -22.62 -32.40 -21.85
CA ASP A 13 -21.37 -33.07 -22.21
C ASP A 13 -21.30 -33.39 -23.71
N PHE A 14 -20.15 -33.88 -24.14
CA PHE A 14 -19.92 -34.34 -25.51
C PHE A 14 -21.00 -35.31 -26.01
N THR A 15 -21.44 -36.27 -25.19
CA THR A 15 -22.41 -37.30 -25.58
C THR A 15 -23.77 -36.65 -25.85
N GLU A 16 -24.17 -35.69 -25.05
CA GLU A 16 -25.44 -35.00 -25.21
C GLU A 16 -25.43 -34.08 -26.45
N TYR A 17 -24.36 -33.31 -26.65
CA TYR A 17 -24.20 -32.52 -27.88
C TYR A 17 -24.20 -33.39 -29.13
N ARG A 18 -23.46 -34.52 -29.11
CA ARG A 18 -23.44 -35.49 -30.20
C ARG A 18 -24.82 -36.00 -30.52
N SER A 19 -25.58 -36.42 -29.49
CA SER A 19 -26.95 -36.93 -29.66
C SER A 19 -27.89 -35.88 -30.24
N GLN A 20 -27.80 -34.65 -29.76
CA GLN A 20 -28.62 -33.54 -30.26
C GLN A 20 -28.28 -33.19 -31.71
N LEU A 21 -27.01 -33.18 -32.11
CA LEU A 21 -26.59 -32.93 -33.50
C LEU A 21 -27.04 -34.05 -34.45
N ILE A 22 -27.01 -35.31 -34.01
CA ILE A 22 -27.55 -36.45 -34.77
C ILE A 22 -29.05 -36.29 -34.96
N ASN A 23 -29.80 -36.02 -33.89
CA ASN A 23 -31.25 -35.80 -33.96
C ASN A 23 -31.59 -34.59 -34.86
N TYR A 24 -30.83 -33.49 -34.75
CA TYR A 24 -30.99 -32.32 -35.63
C TYR A 24 -30.76 -32.69 -37.08
N SER A 25 -29.69 -33.40 -37.41
CA SER A 25 -29.40 -33.85 -38.77
C SER A 25 -30.47 -34.77 -39.35
N GLN A 26 -30.99 -35.69 -38.54
CA GLN A 26 -32.10 -36.62 -38.92
C GLN A 26 -33.39 -35.86 -39.20
N THR A 27 -33.68 -34.82 -38.41
CA THR A 27 -34.92 -34.08 -38.50
C THR A 27 -34.93 -33.11 -39.70
N TYR A 28 -33.84 -32.38 -39.90
CA TYR A 28 -33.79 -31.32 -40.92
C TYR A 28 -33.14 -31.70 -42.22
N PHE A 29 -32.31 -32.76 -42.22
CA PHE A 29 -31.59 -33.24 -43.41
C PHE A 29 -31.79 -34.74 -43.69
N PRO A 30 -33.03 -35.26 -43.57
CA PRO A 30 -33.29 -36.73 -43.61
C PRO A 30 -32.91 -37.40 -44.97
N ASN A 31 -32.94 -36.62 -46.02
CA ASN A 31 -32.63 -37.12 -47.39
C ASN A 31 -31.20 -36.76 -47.87
N THR A 32 -30.48 -35.92 -47.11
CA THR A 32 -29.16 -35.45 -47.50
C THR A 32 -28.05 -36.23 -46.82
N TYR A 33 -28.28 -36.64 -45.55
CA TYR A 33 -27.33 -37.35 -44.75
C TYR A 33 -28.03 -38.47 -43.95
N THR A 34 -27.69 -39.71 -44.27
CA THR A 34 -28.34 -40.89 -43.71
C THR A 34 -27.35 -41.86 -43.02
N ASP A 35 -26.04 -41.68 -43.23
CA ASP A 35 -25.03 -42.57 -42.68
C ASP A 35 -24.43 -41.98 -41.34
N PHE A 36 -24.95 -42.44 -40.22
CA PHE A 36 -24.49 -42.10 -38.88
C PHE A 36 -23.53 -43.16 -38.28
N SER A 37 -22.88 -43.96 -39.12
CA SER A 37 -21.87 -44.89 -38.66
C SER A 37 -20.60 -44.16 -38.17
N ALA A 38 -19.93 -44.73 -37.17
CA ALA A 38 -18.75 -44.10 -36.54
C ALA A 38 -17.58 -43.90 -37.52
N THR A 39 -17.59 -44.55 -38.68
CA THR A 39 -16.56 -44.43 -39.71
C THR A 39 -16.93 -43.46 -40.83
N SER A 40 -18.11 -42.88 -40.78
CA SER A 40 -18.59 -41.92 -41.77
C SER A 40 -17.91 -40.57 -41.66
N PRO A 41 -17.46 -39.95 -42.76
CA PRO A 41 -16.88 -38.59 -42.72
C PRO A 41 -17.83 -37.54 -42.17
N GLY A 42 -19.14 -37.66 -42.40
CA GLY A 42 -20.11 -36.73 -41.83
C GLY A 42 -20.25 -36.90 -40.32
N MET A 43 -20.11 -38.10 -39.79
CA MET A 43 -20.10 -38.34 -38.37
C MET A 43 -18.86 -37.71 -37.69
N MET A 44 -17.72 -37.72 -38.38
CA MET A 44 -16.51 -37.01 -37.92
C MET A 44 -16.77 -35.53 -37.73
N PHE A 45 -17.49 -34.84 -38.63
CA PHE A 45 -17.82 -33.43 -38.47
C PHE A 45 -18.84 -33.21 -37.34
N ILE A 46 -19.81 -34.09 -37.14
CA ILE A 46 -20.75 -34.05 -36.01
C ILE A 46 -20.00 -34.18 -34.68
N GLU A 47 -19.06 -35.09 -34.60
CA GLU A 47 -18.25 -35.30 -33.41
C GLU A 47 -17.30 -34.14 -33.13
N GLN A 48 -16.70 -33.55 -34.16
CA GLN A 48 -15.90 -32.32 -34.00
C GLN A 48 -16.77 -31.16 -33.52
N ALA A 49 -17.97 -30.99 -34.06
CA ALA A 49 -18.89 -29.96 -33.62
C ALA A 49 -19.35 -30.17 -32.16
N ALA A 50 -19.63 -31.43 -31.79
CA ALA A 50 -19.97 -31.80 -30.42
C ALA A 50 -18.83 -31.54 -29.45
N TYR A 51 -17.59 -31.86 -29.83
CA TYR A 51 -16.39 -31.54 -29.04
C TYR A 51 -16.20 -30.06 -28.82
N VAL A 52 -16.32 -29.24 -29.89
CA VAL A 52 -16.27 -27.78 -29.77
C VAL A 52 -17.39 -27.27 -28.84
N GLY A 53 -18.60 -27.83 -28.94
CA GLY A 53 -19.70 -27.48 -28.06
C GLY A 53 -19.42 -27.80 -26.59
N ASP A 54 -18.85 -28.94 -26.31
CA ASP A 54 -18.44 -29.37 -24.96
C ASP A 54 -17.38 -28.45 -24.37
N VAL A 55 -16.32 -28.15 -25.13
CA VAL A 55 -15.25 -27.24 -24.73
C VAL A 55 -15.80 -25.83 -24.47
N LEU A 56 -16.66 -25.30 -25.34
CA LEU A 56 -17.28 -23.99 -25.15
C LEU A 56 -18.20 -23.98 -23.91
N SER A 57 -18.97 -25.04 -23.69
CA SER A 57 -19.81 -25.21 -22.49
C SER A 57 -18.96 -25.14 -21.23
N PHE A 58 -17.87 -25.88 -21.20
CA PHE A 58 -16.92 -25.86 -20.07
C PHE A 58 -16.34 -24.46 -19.82
N TYR A 59 -15.91 -23.75 -20.86
CA TYR A 59 -15.40 -22.39 -20.72
C TYR A 59 -16.46 -21.40 -20.22
N LEU A 60 -17.70 -21.50 -20.72
CA LEU A 60 -18.80 -20.66 -20.26
C LEU A 60 -19.16 -20.91 -18.79
N ASP A 61 -19.26 -22.16 -18.39
CA ASP A 61 -19.53 -22.50 -16.99
C ASP A 61 -18.40 -22.05 -16.08
N ASN A 62 -17.14 -22.20 -16.50
CA ASN A 62 -16.00 -21.71 -15.75
C ASN A 62 -16.00 -20.18 -15.64
N GLN A 63 -16.30 -19.45 -16.73
CA GLN A 63 -16.38 -18.00 -16.72
C GLN A 63 -17.51 -17.49 -15.81
N ILE A 64 -18.64 -18.19 -15.76
CA ILE A 64 -19.74 -17.84 -14.86
C ILE A 64 -19.32 -18.08 -13.40
N GLN A 65 -18.63 -19.20 -13.12
CA GLN A 65 -18.13 -19.49 -11.77
C GLN A 65 -17.23 -18.40 -11.22
N GLU A 66 -16.39 -17.80 -12.07
CA GLU A 66 -15.46 -16.73 -11.69
C GLU A 66 -16.16 -15.44 -11.23
N ASN A 67 -17.46 -15.26 -11.50
CA ASN A 67 -18.24 -14.13 -11.00
C ASN A 67 -18.76 -14.31 -9.56
N TYR A 68 -18.63 -15.49 -8.99
CA TYR A 68 -19.11 -15.77 -7.64
C TYR A 68 -17.94 -15.89 -6.66
N VAL A 69 -17.96 -15.13 -5.57
CA VAL A 69 -16.92 -15.16 -4.52
C VAL A 69 -16.60 -16.58 -4.04
N GLN A 70 -17.64 -17.42 -3.90
CA GLN A 70 -17.48 -18.78 -3.40
C GLN A 70 -16.76 -19.72 -4.39
N TYR A 71 -16.85 -19.44 -5.69
CA TYR A 71 -16.38 -20.33 -6.75
C TYR A 71 -15.20 -19.78 -7.53
N ALA A 72 -14.97 -18.45 -7.52
CA ALA A 72 -13.85 -17.82 -8.20
C ALA A 72 -12.51 -18.44 -7.79
N ARG A 73 -11.70 -18.81 -8.78
CA ARG A 73 -10.42 -19.51 -8.60
C ARG A 73 -9.22 -18.64 -8.97
N GLN A 74 -9.44 -17.67 -9.87
CA GLN A 74 -8.38 -16.78 -10.32
C GLN A 74 -8.19 -15.65 -9.29
N ASN A 75 -6.94 -15.41 -8.90
CA ASN A 75 -6.59 -14.37 -7.93
C ASN A 75 -7.10 -12.99 -8.38
N ASP A 76 -6.85 -12.61 -9.63
CA ASP A 76 -7.23 -11.31 -10.17
C ASP A 76 -8.75 -11.07 -10.07
N ASN A 77 -9.56 -12.11 -10.36
CA ASN A 77 -11.01 -12.02 -10.26
C ASN A 77 -11.45 -11.89 -8.79
N LEU A 78 -10.81 -12.64 -7.89
CA LEU A 78 -11.14 -12.59 -6.47
C LEU A 78 -10.76 -11.26 -5.85
N PHE A 79 -9.62 -10.67 -6.23
CA PHE A 79 -9.25 -9.30 -5.86
C PHE A 79 -10.29 -8.28 -6.35
N ASN A 80 -10.72 -8.40 -7.62
CA ASN A 80 -11.76 -7.54 -8.16
C ASN A 80 -13.09 -7.65 -7.40
N LEU A 81 -13.52 -8.87 -7.12
CA LEU A 81 -14.72 -9.13 -6.35
C LEU A 81 -14.62 -8.58 -4.92
N SER A 82 -13.45 -8.69 -4.29
CA SER A 82 -13.25 -8.18 -2.93
C SER A 82 -13.50 -6.67 -2.83
N TYR A 83 -12.98 -5.90 -3.79
CA TYR A 83 -13.25 -4.46 -3.84
C TYR A 83 -14.72 -4.13 -4.10
N MET A 84 -15.43 -4.94 -4.93
CA MET A 84 -16.87 -4.77 -5.15
C MET A 84 -17.68 -4.94 -3.86
N TYR A 85 -17.23 -5.80 -2.95
CA TYR A 85 -17.86 -6.05 -1.65
C TYR A 85 -17.25 -5.20 -0.51
N GLY A 86 -16.37 -4.25 -0.82
CA GLY A 86 -15.80 -3.31 0.14
C GLY A 86 -14.66 -3.88 1.00
N TYR A 87 -14.07 -5.00 0.60
CA TYR A 87 -12.91 -5.57 1.25
C TYR A 87 -11.63 -5.26 0.45
N LYS A 88 -10.65 -4.63 1.08
CA LYS A 88 -9.31 -4.42 0.52
C LYS A 88 -8.44 -5.61 0.96
N PRO A 89 -8.07 -6.54 0.03
CA PRO A 89 -7.23 -7.68 0.38
C PRO A 89 -5.91 -7.25 0.96
N ARG A 90 -5.44 -7.97 1.97
CA ARG A 90 -4.13 -7.75 2.54
C ARG A 90 -3.10 -8.35 1.59
N VAL A 91 -2.07 -7.59 1.35
CA VAL A 91 -0.84 -8.04 0.71
C VAL A 91 0.21 -8.22 1.80
N THR A 92 1.46 -8.39 1.44
CA THR A 92 2.55 -8.51 2.41
C THR A 92 2.53 -7.35 3.42
N SER A 93 2.82 -7.63 4.69
CA SER A 93 3.06 -6.61 5.70
C SER A 93 4.52 -6.61 6.15
N LEU A 94 5.00 -5.42 6.53
CA LEU A 94 6.36 -5.25 7.02
C LEU A 94 6.44 -5.66 8.50
N SER A 95 7.51 -6.34 8.87
CA SER A 95 7.82 -6.53 10.28
C SER A 95 8.51 -5.31 10.85
N THR A 96 8.27 -5.02 12.11
CA THR A 96 8.86 -3.90 12.84
C THR A 96 9.62 -4.40 14.05
N THR A 97 10.68 -3.70 14.41
CA THR A 97 11.44 -3.92 15.64
C THR A 97 12.10 -2.62 16.07
N GLU A 98 12.41 -2.53 17.35
CA GLU A 98 13.27 -1.48 17.87
C GLU A 98 14.73 -1.89 17.71
N VAL A 99 15.56 -0.97 17.21
CA VAL A 99 17.00 -1.18 17.03
C VAL A 99 17.75 -0.17 17.87
N ASP A 100 18.64 -0.68 18.71
CA ASP A 100 19.58 0.10 19.49
C ASP A 100 20.82 0.39 18.68
N PHE A 101 21.19 1.65 18.59
CA PHE A 101 22.45 2.11 18.03
C PHE A 101 23.40 2.49 19.15
N TYR A 102 24.64 2.06 19.05
CA TYR A 102 25.70 2.30 20.00
C TYR A 102 26.86 3.01 19.32
N GLN A 103 27.42 4.01 19.98
CA GLN A 103 28.59 4.75 19.52
C GLN A 103 29.50 5.03 20.71
N ILE A 104 30.81 4.89 20.54
CA ILE A 104 31.81 5.30 21.53
C ILE A 104 32.33 6.67 21.12
N VAL A 105 32.33 7.61 22.05
CA VAL A 105 32.86 8.97 21.86
C VAL A 105 33.96 9.26 22.87
N PRO A 106 34.98 10.08 22.54
CA PRO A 106 36.01 10.48 23.50
C PRO A 106 35.43 11.33 24.62
N SER A 107 36.14 11.42 25.72
CA SER A 107 35.80 12.31 26.83
C SER A 107 36.31 13.74 26.58
N LYS A 108 35.59 14.71 27.10
CA LYS A 108 35.95 16.11 27.14
C LYS A 108 35.81 16.65 28.58
N VAL A 109 36.72 17.50 28.99
CA VAL A 109 36.59 18.19 30.27
C VAL A 109 35.72 19.42 30.13
N SER A 110 34.64 19.49 30.88
CA SER A 110 33.74 20.62 30.95
C SER A 110 33.40 20.90 32.42
N ALA A 111 33.58 22.15 32.86
CA ALA A 111 33.31 22.57 34.23
C ALA A 111 33.94 21.63 35.33
N SER A 112 35.13 21.16 35.07
CA SER A 112 35.89 20.20 35.95
C SER A 112 35.31 18.79 36.01
N GLU A 113 34.34 18.45 35.16
CA GLU A 113 33.81 17.10 35.03
C GLU A 113 34.16 16.51 33.65
N TYR A 114 34.31 15.18 33.61
CA TYR A 114 34.48 14.47 32.36
C TYR A 114 33.14 14.14 31.76
N VAL A 115 32.87 14.68 30.55
CA VAL A 115 31.61 14.52 29.81
C VAL A 115 31.90 13.94 28.42
N PRO A 116 30.91 13.32 27.76
CA PRO A 116 31.05 12.91 26.36
C PRO A 116 31.35 14.10 25.45
N ASP A 117 32.29 13.95 24.53
CA ASP A 117 32.53 14.94 23.51
C ASP A 117 31.55 14.73 22.33
N TYR A 118 30.43 15.43 22.38
CA TYR A 118 29.40 15.39 21.35
C TYR A 118 29.83 15.97 20.00
N ASP A 119 31.02 16.57 19.91
CA ASP A 119 31.56 17.03 18.63
C ASP A 119 31.87 15.82 17.72
N TYR A 120 32.11 14.65 18.30
CA TYR A 120 32.29 13.38 17.62
C TYR A 120 31.02 12.53 17.53
N ALA A 121 29.87 13.08 17.91
CA ALA A 121 28.60 12.37 17.79
C ALA A 121 28.18 12.22 16.32
N LEU A 122 27.67 11.05 15.98
CA LEU A 122 27.24 10.69 14.65
C LEU A 122 25.77 11.02 14.43
N TYR A 123 25.45 11.28 13.19
CA TYR A 123 24.07 11.39 12.68
C TYR A 123 23.82 10.23 11.73
N VAL A 124 22.77 9.48 12.00
CA VAL A 124 22.30 8.37 11.16
C VAL A 124 21.10 8.86 10.37
N SER A 125 21.20 8.86 9.06
CA SER A 125 20.13 9.36 8.18
C SER A 125 18.88 8.48 8.24
N GLN A 126 17.72 9.07 8.01
CA GLN A 126 16.48 8.34 7.81
C GLN A 126 16.65 7.29 6.68
N ASN A 127 15.98 6.15 6.79
CA ASN A 127 16.07 5.03 5.86
C ASN A 127 17.45 4.35 5.78
N THR A 128 18.32 4.58 6.75
CA THR A 128 19.58 3.79 6.88
C THR A 128 19.25 2.32 6.99
N LYS A 129 19.88 1.51 6.16
CA LYS A 129 19.66 0.06 6.12
C LYS A 129 20.50 -0.63 7.18
N ILE A 130 19.90 -1.63 7.78
CA ILE A 130 20.57 -2.53 8.75
C ILE A 130 20.29 -3.95 8.27
N SER A 131 21.33 -4.74 8.06
CA SER A 131 21.16 -6.11 7.60
C SER A 131 21.48 -7.13 8.69
N THR A 132 20.88 -8.32 8.56
CA THR A 132 21.26 -9.47 9.36
C THR A 132 22.61 -9.99 8.93
N ARG A 133 23.42 -10.44 9.90
CA ARG A 133 24.77 -10.95 9.63
C ARG A 133 24.80 -12.35 9.03
N THR A 134 23.77 -13.15 9.25
CA THR A 134 23.73 -14.58 8.90
C THR A 134 22.49 -14.96 8.12
N GLY A 135 22.64 -15.77 7.08
CA GLY A 135 21.54 -16.31 6.28
C GLY A 135 21.19 -15.45 5.05
N THR A 136 19.96 -15.56 4.59
CA THR A 136 19.43 -14.64 3.57
C THR A 136 19.36 -13.26 4.20
N ALA A 137 20.14 -12.32 3.70
CA ALA A 137 20.21 -10.98 4.27
C ALA A 137 18.82 -10.33 4.21
N THR A 138 18.21 -10.12 5.36
CA THR A 138 16.97 -9.34 5.49
C THR A 138 17.38 -7.93 5.88
N ASN A 139 16.93 -6.95 5.09
CA ASN A 139 17.22 -5.56 5.33
C ASN A 139 16.10 -4.93 6.13
N PHE A 140 16.49 -4.11 7.10
CA PHE A 140 15.60 -3.23 7.84
C PHE A 140 16.03 -1.79 7.61
N SER A 141 15.08 -0.90 7.49
CA SER A 141 15.31 0.54 7.33
C SER A 141 14.78 1.28 8.55
N ILE A 142 15.52 2.25 9.08
CA ILE A 142 15.06 3.05 10.22
C ILE A 142 14.02 4.07 9.76
N GLU A 143 12.96 4.22 10.57
CA GLU A 143 11.86 5.13 10.27
C GLU A 143 12.27 6.60 10.44
N ASN A 144 12.94 6.90 11.55
CA ASN A 144 13.35 8.26 11.90
C ASN A 144 14.88 8.36 11.98
N PRO A 145 15.47 9.52 11.62
CA PRO A 145 16.90 9.70 11.76
C PRO A 145 17.33 9.68 13.23
N ILE A 146 18.57 9.29 13.48
CA ILE A 146 19.15 9.28 14.81
C ILE A 146 20.22 10.36 14.90
N ASP A 147 20.04 11.29 15.82
CA ASP A 147 21.02 12.29 16.19
C ASP A 147 21.45 12.06 17.65
N PHE A 148 22.69 11.64 17.86
CA PHE A 148 23.22 11.38 19.20
C PHE A 148 23.48 12.66 19.98
N THR A 149 23.51 13.84 19.32
CA THR A 149 23.70 15.14 20.00
C THR A 149 22.42 15.61 20.72
N VAL A 150 21.26 15.09 20.30
CA VAL A 150 19.96 15.49 20.82
C VAL A 150 19.44 14.39 21.74
N SER A 151 19.07 14.79 22.95
CA SER A 151 18.36 13.90 23.90
C SER A 151 17.04 14.56 24.30
N SER A 152 15.94 13.82 24.15
CA SER A 152 14.59 14.27 24.56
C SER A 152 13.93 13.23 25.45
N SER A 153 12.84 13.59 26.12
CA SER A 153 12.07 12.64 26.93
C SER A 153 11.43 11.52 26.10
N ASP A 154 11.13 11.81 24.84
CA ASP A 154 10.53 10.87 23.89
C ASP A 154 11.57 9.93 23.27
N ASN A 155 12.77 10.44 23.01
CA ASN A 155 13.88 9.67 22.46
C ASN A 155 15.20 10.04 23.16
N PRO A 156 15.45 9.46 24.37
CA PRO A 156 16.61 9.78 25.17
C PRO A 156 17.90 9.18 24.61
N THR A 157 18.99 9.95 24.64
CA THR A 157 20.33 9.43 24.44
C THR A 157 20.89 8.98 25.79
N THR A 158 21.05 7.65 25.98
CA THR A 158 21.63 7.10 27.20
C THR A 158 23.16 7.18 27.12
N VAL A 159 23.76 7.65 28.20
CA VAL A 159 25.23 7.82 28.33
C VAL A 159 25.76 6.91 29.42
N SER A 160 26.80 6.16 29.11
CA SER A 160 27.52 5.36 30.09
C SER A 160 29.04 5.46 29.87
N VAL A 161 29.84 5.21 30.89
CA VAL A 161 31.31 5.18 30.76
C VAL A 161 31.72 3.89 30.06
N ALA A 162 32.39 4.03 28.90
CA ALA A 162 32.90 2.89 28.14
C ALA A 162 34.31 2.46 28.59
N GLN A 163 35.17 3.41 28.86
CA GLN A 163 36.56 3.15 29.27
C GLN A 163 37.05 4.13 30.30
N ILE A 164 37.81 3.63 31.28
CA ILE A 164 38.50 4.42 32.31
C ILE A 164 39.99 4.24 32.09
N THR A 165 40.71 5.35 32.06
CA THR A 165 42.18 5.34 31.93
C THR A 165 42.75 6.25 33.04
N SER A 166 43.66 5.72 33.87
CA SER A 166 44.26 6.48 35.00
C SER A 166 43.21 7.10 35.93
N ASP A 167 42.20 6.32 36.32
CA ASP A 167 41.08 6.66 37.20
C ASP A 167 40.14 7.77 36.66
N VAL A 168 40.28 8.13 35.39
CA VAL A 168 39.38 9.09 34.75
C VAL A 168 38.65 8.48 33.54
N PRO A 169 37.39 8.82 33.28
CA PRO A 169 36.68 8.39 32.09
C PRO A 169 37.37 8.91 30.82
N SER A 170 37.86 8.00 29.98
CA SER A 170 38.48 8.35 28.70
C SER A 170 37.55 8.23 27.52
N GLN A 171 36.53 7.36 27.59
CA GLN A 171 35.54 7.17 26.55
C GLN A 171 34.17 6.94 27.15
N PHE A 172 33.14 7.42 26.45
CA PHE A 172 31.74 7.24 26.79
C PHE A 172 31.02 6.46 25.69
N LEU A 173 30.10 5.60 26.09
CA LEU A 173 29.19 4.89 25.22
C LEU A 173 27.87 5.67 25.17
N LEU A 174 27.49 6.08 23.98
CA LEU A 174 26.19 6.64 23.69
C LEU A 174 25.28 5.54 23.12
N LYS A 175 24.06 5.45 23.61
CA LYS A 175 23.03 4.54 23.12
C LYS A 175 21.81 5.33 22.77
N LYS A 176 21.21 5.04 21.62
CA LYS A 176 19.93 5.59 21.17
C LYS A 176 19.15 4.55 20.39
N SER A 177 17.82 4.49 20.58
CA SER A 177 16.97 3.52 19.94
C SER A 177 16.15 4.16 18.82
N ALA A 178 15.85 3.38 17.79
CA ALA A 178 14.94 3.79 16.72
C ALA A 178 14.11 2.60 16.24
N THR A 179 12.89 2.88 15.81
CA THR A 179 12.04 1.89 15.13
C THR A 179 12.59 1.62 13.73
N ALA A 180 12.71 0.35 13.40
CA ALA A 180 13.09 -0.12 12.07
C ALA A 180 12.01 -1.05 11.52
N PHE A 181 11.81 -1.00 10.21
CA PHE A 181 10.86 -1.85 9.49
C PHE A 181 11.58 -2.66 8.41
N SER A 182 11.08 -3.86 8.14
CA SER A 182 11.62 -4.73 7.11
C SER A 182 11.21 -4.26 5.73
N GLY A 183 12.15 -4.14 4.83
CA GLY A 183 11.89 -3.80 3.44
C GLY A 183 12.80 -2.73 2.88
N ASP A 184 12.78 -2.66 1.56
CA ASP A 184 13.50 -1.67 0.79
C ASP A 184 12.54 -0.63 0.25
N ILE A 185 12.98 0.62 0.25
CA ILE A 185 12.24 1.72 -0.40
C ILE A 185 12.67 1.75 -1.85
N GLN A 186 11.70 1.62 -2.74
CA GLN A 186 11.88 1.77 -4.18
C GLN A 186 11.17 3.01 -4.68
N SER A 187 11.62 3.53 -5.82
CA SER A 187 11.07 4.71 -6.46
C SER A 187 10.85 4.43 -7.93
N ILE A 188 9.70 4.86 -8.44
CA ILE A 188 9.35 4.77 -9.85
C ILE A 188 8.77 6.10 -10.33
N GLN A 189 9.00 6.44 -11.60
CA GLN A 189 8.52 7.67 -12.18
C GLN A 189 7.55 7.40 -13.32
N PHE A 190 6.46 8.18 -13.34
CA PHE A 190 5.46 8.14 -14.39
C PHE A 190 5.28 9.53 -15.00
N PRO A 191 5.62 9.72 -16.29
CA PRO A 191 5.39 10.97 -16.99
C PRO A 191 3.92 11.08 -17.43
N PHE A 192 3.31 12.23 -17.21
CA PHE A 192 1.97 12.57 -17.66
C PHE A 192 2.02 13.79 -18.59
N GLY A 193 1.30 13.70 -19.70
CA GLY A 193 1.08 14.79 -20.65
C GLY A 193 -0.21 15.56 -20.37
N ALA A 194 -1.05 15.70 -21.41
CA ALA A 194 -2.38 16.29 -21.28
C ALA A 194 -3.22 15.55 -20.21
N PRO A 195 -4.14 16.24 -19.51
CA PRO A 195 -4.94 15.64 -18.47
C PRO A 195 -5.78 14.49 -19.03
N GLN A 196 -5.75 13.36 -18.35
CA GLN A 196 -6.58 12.18 -18.64
C GLN A 196 -7.45 11.90 -17.44
N GLU A 197 -8.75 11.76 -17.69
CA GLU A 197 -9.72 11.44 -16.66
C GLU A 197 -9.48 10.06 -16.10
N PHE A 198 -9.46 9.96 -14.77
CA PHE A 198 -9.27 8.70 -14.05
C PHE A 198 -8.05 7.90 -14.53
N ALA A 199 -6.98 8.62 -14.88
CA ALA A 199 -5.74 7.99 -15.32
C ALA A 199 -5.28 6.95 -14.28
N THR A 200 -4.79 5.82 -14.77
CA THR A 200 -4.27 4.74 -13.92
C THR A 200 -2.83 4.43 -14.29
N VAL A 201 -2.03 4.13 -13.27
CA VAL A 201 -0.67 3.61 -13.44
C VAL A 201 -0.49 2.36 -12.60
N ASN A 202 0.29 1.42 -13.10
CA ASN A 202 0.53 0.15 -12.42
C ASN A 202 2.01 0.08 -11.99
N ILE A 203 2.22 -0.25 -10.74
CA ILE A 203 3.53 -0.60 -10.18
C ILE A 203 3.57 -2.12 -10.11
N VAL A 204 4.55 -2.72 -10.79
CA VAL A 204 4.74 -4.17 -10.80
C VAL A 204 6.01 -4.50 -10.03
N ALA A 205 5.86 -5.10 -8.87
CA ALA A 205 6.96 -5.61 -8.07
C ALA A 205 6.46 -6.72 -7.14
N ASN A 206 7.33 -7.63 -6.77
CA ASN A 206 6.98 -8.66 -5.80
C ASN A 206 6.96 -8.08 -4.39
N ASN A 207 5.98 -8.47 -3.58
CA ASN A 207 5.87 -8.08 -2.16
C ASN A 207 5.80 -6.55 -1.97
N ILE A 208 4.93 -5.88 -2.72
CA ILE A 208 4.63 -4.46 -2.48
C ILE A 208 3.81 -4.37 -1.19
N ALA A 209 4.32 -3.67 -0.18
CA ALA A 209 3.60 -3.47 1.08
C ALA A 209 2.68 -2.24 1.06
N GLY A 210 3.06 -1.19 0.33
CA GLY A 210 2.27 0.04 0.23
C GLY A 210 3.04 1.19 -0.37
N VAL A 211 2.34 2.30 -0.60
CA VAL A 211 2.93 3.57 -1.07
C VAL A 211 3.38 4.38 0.13
N ILE A 212 4.57 4.98 0.04
CA ILE A 212 5.10 5.88 1.07
C ILE A 212 4.63 7.31 0.78
N ASP A 213 4.94 7.77 -0.43
CA ASP A 213 4.54 9.09 -0.91
C ASP A 213 4.52 9.12 -2.44
N CYS A 214 3.84 10.15 -2.93
CA CYS A 214 3.78 10.49 -4.33
C CYS A 214 3.99 12.00 -4.46
N THR A 215 4.98 12.40 -5.24
CA THR A 215 5.32 13.83 -5.47
C THR A 215 5.39 14.09 -6.97
N ASP A 216 4.95 15.27 -7.37
CA ASP A 216 5.09 15.72 -8.75
C ASP A 216 6.43 16.46 -8.99
N SER A 217 6.71 16.79 -10.25
CA SER A 217 7.92 17.52 -10.66
C SER A 217 8.00 18.93 -10.08
N ASP A 218 6.89 19.50 -9.64
CA ASP A 218 6.82 20.84 -9.02
C ASP A 218 6.96 20.77 -7.48
N GLY A 219 7.11 19.57 -6.93
CA GLY A 219 7.27 19.31 -5.50
C GLY A 219 5.96 19.24 -4.73
N ASN A 220 4.79 19.24 -5.39
CA ASN A 220 3.52 19.08 -4.72
C ASN A 220 3.33 17.61 -4.31
N LYS A 221 2.78 17.40 -3.12
CA LYS A 221 2.43 16.07 -2.62
C LYS A 221 1.06 15.65 -3.12
N TRP A 222 0.99 14.38 -3.50
CA TRP A 222 -0.25 13.67 -3.80
C TRP A 222 -0.56 12.71 -2.65
N TYR A 223 -1.81 12.68 -2.23
CA TYR A 223 -2.23 11.97 -1.02
C TYR A 223 -3.04 10.73 -1.37
N GLU A 224 -2.74 9.63 -0.71
CA GLU A 224 -3.53 8.41 -0.80
C GLU A 224 -4.83 8.58 -0.04
N VAL A 225 -5.94 8.20 -0.69
CA VAL A 225 -7.30 8.19 -0.12
C VAL A 225 -7.94 6.83 -0.33
N ASN A 226 -8.94 6.48 0.49
CA ASN A 226 -9.63 5.21 0.33
C ASN A 226 -10.43 5.14 -0.97
N TYR A 227 -11.01 6.27 -1.38
CA TYR A 227 -11.74 6.44 -2.64
C TYR A 227 -11.64 7.89 -3.12
N LEU A 228 -11.68 8.10 -4.42
CA LEU A 228 -11.42 9.42 -5.01
C LEU A 228 -12.40 10.53 -4.58
N GLY A 229 -13.60 10.17 -4.10
CA GLY A 229 -14.56 11.14 -3.54
C GLY A 229 -14.21 11.63 -2.13
N GLU A 230 -13.19 11.10 -1.48
CA GLU A 230 -12.74 11.51 -0.15
C GLU A 230 -11.90 12.78 -0.27
N GLU A 231 -12.47 13.93 0.06
CA GLU A 231 -11.81 15.23 -0.09
C GLU A 231 -10.92 15.60 1.07
N GLN A 232 -11.12 14.97 2.23
CA GLN A 232 -10.44 15.31 3.47
C GLN A 232 -9.63 14.12 3.97
N ILE A 233 -8.40 14.40 4.32
CA ILE A 233 -7.52 13.45 5.01
C ILE A 233 -7.22 13.96 6.42
N TYR A 234 -6.82 13.04 7.29
CA TYR A 234 -6.29 13.36 8.61
C TYR A 234 -4.78 13.46 8.53
N ASP A 235 -4.24 14.64 8.83
CA ASP A 235 -2.81 14.89 8.90
C ASP A 235 -2.39 15.04 10.36
N SER A 236 -1.28 14.43 10.73
CA SER A 236 -0.72 14.52 12.09
C SER A 236 0.30 15.63 12.14
N ILE A 237 -0.05 16.72 12.81
CA ILE A 237 0.84 17.86 13.00
C ILE A 237 1.44 17.85 14.40
N LYS A 238 2.71 18.23 14.51
CA LYS A 238 3.38 18.34 15.81
C LYS A 238 2.71 19.44 16.64
N ASN A 239 2.36 19.09 17.89
CA ASN A 239 1.81 20.07 18.82
C ASN A 239 2.91 21.04 19.27
N THR A 240 2.93 22.24 18.71
CA THR A 240 3.90 23.28 19.03
C THR A 240 3.40 24.27 20.07
N ASN A 241 2.16 24.13 20.53
CA ASN A 241 1.52 25.07 21.48
C ASN A 241 1.94 24.84 22.94
N ILE A 242 3.16 24.40 23.17
CA ILE A 242 3.74 24.18 24.51
C ILE A 242 3.75 25.48 25.33
N ASN A 243 3.80 26.63 24.66
CA ASN A 243 3.84 27.94 25.31
C ASN A 243 2.45 28.60 25.47
N ASP A 244 1.37 27.97 25.03
CA ASP A 244 0.01 28.46 25.26
C ASP A 244 -0.40 28.18 26.72
N PRO A 245 -0.69 29.21 27.52
CA PRO A 245 -1.08 29.02 28.93
C PRO A 245 -2.30 28.11 29.14
N ASN A 246 -3.14 27.98 28.11
CA ASN A 246 -4.34 27.14 28.18
C ASN A 246 -4.05 25.69 27.72
N ASN A 247 -2.97 25.43 27.00
CA ASN A 247 -2.68 24.13 26.38
C ASN A 247 -1.35 23.51 26.83
N TYR A 248 -0.62 24.14 27.78
CA TYR A 248 0.70 23.64 28.20
C TYR A 248 0.64 22.21 28.81
N ILE A 249 -0.47 21.87 29.47
CA ILE A 249 -0.68 20.55 30.07
C ILE A 249 -0.86 19.51 28.94
N THR A 250 -1.66 19.84 27.92
CA THR A 250 -1.95 18.94 26.80
C THR A 250 -0.78 18.81 25.82
N GLY A 251 0.14 19.77 25.77
CA GLY A 251 1.34 19.74 24.93
C GLY A 251 2.29 18.58 25.27
N ASN A 252 2.38 18.20 26.53
CA ASN A 252 3.19 17.07 26.97
C ASN A 252 2.47 15.72 26.80
N ASP A 253 1.15 15.70 26.98
CA ASP A 253 0.35 14.48 26.91
C ASP A 253 -0.06 14.13 25.47
N ALA A 254 -0.13 15.13 24.58
CA ALA A 254 -0.48 14.99 23.17
C ALA A 254 0.57 15.65 22.28
N PRO A 255 1.69 14.98 21.99
CA PRO A 255 2.78 15.53 21.18
C PRO A 255 2.37 15.79 19.72
N TYR A 256 1.31 15.15 19.24
CA TYR A 256 0.74 15.32 17.92
C TYR A 256 -0.76 15.58 17.96
N LEU A 257 -1.23 16.44 17.10
CA LEU A 257 -2.65 16.75 16.90
C LEU A 257 -3.10 16.28 15.53
N LEU A 258 -4.29 15.70 15.44
CA LEU A 258 -4.92 15.35 14.18
C LEU A 258 -5.63 16.59 13.61
N GLN A 259 -5.28 16.98 12.41
CA GLN A 259 -5.93 18.04 11.67
C GLN A 259 -6.56 17.49 10.38
N THR A 260 -7.77 17.90 10.07
CA THR A 260 -8.37 17.63 8.77
C THR A 260 -7.79 18.56 7.72
N LYS A 261 -7.38 18.00 6.60
CA LYS A 261 -6.82 18.72 5.45
C LYS A 261 -7.59 18.37 4.20
N ALA A 262 -8.13 19.37 3.53
CA ALA A 262 -8.72 19.18 2.20
C ALA A 262 -7.60 19.02 1.16
N VAL A 263 -7.69 17.95 0.36
CA VAL A 263 -6.68 17.60 -0.64
C VAL A 263 -7.31 17.46 -2.01
N GLN A 264 -6.80 18.20 -2.97
CA GLN A 264 -7.21 18.09 -4.38
C GLN A 264 -6.33 17.08 -5.13
N ASN A 265 -5.01 17.08 -4.87
CA ASN A 265 -4.06 16.13 -5.42
C ASN A 265 -4.15 14.83 -4.62
N ARG A 266 -4.93 13.90 -5.12
CA ARG A 266 -5.19 12.62 -4.44
C ARG A 266 -5.27 11.46 -5.42
N PHE A 267 -4.99 10.28 -4.92
CA PHE A 267 -5.07 9.03 -5.66
C PHE A 267 -5.61 7.93 -4.76
N ALA A 268 -6.26 6.95 -5.36
CA ALA A 268 -6.69 5.73 -4.68
C ALA A 268 -5.82 4.56 -5.13
N THR A 269 -5.47 3.69 -4.20
CA THR A 269 -4.67 2.49 -4.47
C THR A 269 -5.55 1.25 -4.52
N ARG A 270 -5.21 0.35 -5.43
CA ARG A 270 -5.88 -0.93 -5.58
C ARG A 270 -4.86 -1.99 -5.98
N PHE A 271 -4.85 -3.11 -5.28
CA PHE A 271 -4.12 -4.28 -5.73
C PHE A 271 -4.94 -5.04 -6.77
N ILE A 272 -4.35 -5.26 -7.94
CA ILE A 272 -4.94 -6.10 -8.99
C ILE A 272 -4.69 -7.57 -8.65
N ASN A 273 -3.47 -7.83 -8.16
CA ASN A 273 -3.01 -9.13 -7.67
C ASN A 273 -1.86 -8.92 -6.68
N ASP A 274 -1.25 -9.99 -6.19
CA ASP A 274 -0.18 -9.97 -5.19
C ASP A 274 1.07 -9.18 -5.60
N SER A 275 1.26 -8.92 -6.90
CA SER A 275 2.47 -8.29 -7.45
C SER A 275 2.20 -6.98 -8.18
N THR A 276 0.94 -6.56 -8.30
CA THR A 276 0.58 -5.37 -9.08
C THR A 276 -0.29 -4.43 -8.27
N LEU A 277 0.26 -3.27 -7.96
CA LEU A 277 -0.44 -2.16 -7.32
C LEU A 277 -0.82 -1.12 -8.38
N GLN A 278 -2.10 -0.86 -8.51
CA GLN A 278 -2.64 0.18 -9.37
C GLN A 278 -2.93 1.44 -8.55
N LEU A 279 -2.50 2.58 -9.07
CA LEU A 279 -2.90 3.90 -8.58
C LEU A 279 -3.87 4.51 -9.58
N GLN A 280 -4.98 5.03 -9.09
CA GLN A 280 -5.98 5.74 -9.89
C GLN A 280 -6.05 7.19 -9.43
N PHE A 281 -5.96 8.12 -10.38
CA PHE A 281 -6.01 9.55 -10.14
C PHE A 281 -7.42 10.12 -10.43
N GLY A 282 -7.62 11.39 -10.09
CA GLY A 282 -8.89 12.07 -10.29
C GLY A 282 -9.19 12.42 -11.76
N ALA A 283 -10.31 13.12 -11.96
CA ALA A 283 -10.79 13.53 -13.28
C ALA A 283 -10.72 15.05 -13.50
N GLY A 284 -10.48 15.83 -12.43
CA GLY A 284 -10.44 17.29 -12.52
C GLY A 284 -9.25 17.77 -13.35
N SER A 285 -9.49 18.79 -14.18
CA SER A 285 -8.40 19.46 -14.91
C SER A 285 -7.98 20.72 -14.17
N PRO A 286 -6.68 20.89 -13.84
CA PRO A 286 -6.20 22.13 -13.25
C PRO A 286 -6.29 23.32 -14.23
N LEU A 287 -6.52 23.05 -15.52
CA LEU A 287 -6.63 24.04 -16.59
C LEU A 287 -8.05 24.53 -16.82
N SER A 288 -9.05 23.89 -16.23
CA SER A 288 -10.47 24.28 -16.35
C SER A 288 -11.00 24.74 -15.00
N THR A 289 -11.86 25.78 -15.04
CA THR A 289 -12.63 26.17 -13.85
C THR A 289 -13.58 25.05 -13.46
N THR A 290 -13.66 24.78 -12.16
CA THR A 290 -14.62 23.80 -11.60
C THR A 290 -16.02 24.27 -11.92
N GLU A 291 -16.77 23.53 -12.73
CA GLU A 291 -18.21 23.76 -12.87
C GLU A 291 -18.93 23.09 -11.70
N GLU A 292 -19.78 23.87 -11.01
CA GLU A 292 -20.60 23.33 -9.93
C GLU A 292 -21.55 22.27 -10.49
N ILE A 293 -21.51 21.06 -9.93
CA ILE A 293 -22.40 19.96 -10.28
C ILE A 293 -23.85 20.27 -9.81
N ILE A 294 -23.98 21.06 -8.75
CA ILE A 294 -25.26 21.47 -8.21
C ILE A 294 -25.70 22.74 -8.98
N PRO A 295 -26.79 22.67 -9.74
CA PRO A 295 -27.29 23.87 -10.42
C PRO A 295 -27.60 24.92 -9.38
N ASN A 296 -27.03 26.10 -9.53
CA ASN A 296 -27.37 27.24 -8.71
C ASN A 296 -28.88 27.50 -8.88
N PRO A 297 -29.72 27.49 -7.82
CA PRO A 297 -31.15 27.71 -7.92
C PRO A 297 -31.51 29.02 -8.63
N ALA A 298 -30.63 30.02 -8.57
CA ALA A 298 -30.78 31.29 -9.31
C ALA A 298 -30.68 31.13 -10.85
N ASN A 299 -30.03 30.07 -11.32
CA ASN A 299 -29.90 29.76 -12.74
C ASN A 299 -31.00 28.82 -13.26
N VAL A 300 -31.82 28.29 -12.37
CA VAL A 300 -32.91 27.38 -12.70
C VAL A 300 -34.22 28.12 -12.69
N GLY A 301 -34.76 28.45 -13.84
CA GLY A 301 -36.17 28.66 -14.04
C GLY A 301 -36.73 30.06 -13.83
N ILE A 302 -36.04 31.03 -13.25
CA ILE A 302 -36.59 32.40 -13.12
C ILE A 302 -36.06 33.28 -14.25
N GLY A 303 -36.91 33.61 -15.20
CA GLY A 303 -36.63 34.57 -16.27
C GLY A 303 -36.25 33.97 -17.63
N LEU A 304 -36.47 32.67 -17.83
CA LEU A 304 -36.29 32.06 -19.16
C LEU A 304 -37.43 32.40 -20.10
N PRO A 305 -37.15 32.80 -21.37
CA PRO A 305 -38.16 32.86 -22.41
C PRO A 305 -38.79 31.47 -22.59
N PHE A 306 -40.10 31.48 -22.84
CA PHE A 306 -40.85 30.26 -23.06
C PHE A 306 -40.19 29.39 -24.15
N GLY A 307 -39.85 28.14 -23.81
CA GLY A 307 -39.24 27.19 -24.74
C GLY A 307 -37.71 27.07 -24.67
N GLN A 308 -37.01 27.75 -23.74
CA GLN A 308 -35.59 27.51 -23.49
C GLN A 308 -35.38 26.67 -22.23
N ASP A 309 -34.71 25.54 -22.40
CA ASP A 309 -34.42 24.61 -21.34
C ASP A 309 -32.95 24.77 -20.89
N LYS A 310 -32.72 25.55 -19.81
CA LYS A 310 -31.40 25.68 -19.21
C LYS A 310 -30.96 24.42 -18.49
N LEU A 311 -31.86 23.53 -18.14
CA LEU A 311 -31.50 22.24 -17.53
C LEU A 311 -30.62 21.41 -18.45
N THR A 312 -30.89 21.43 -19.75
CA THR A 312 -30.09 20.70 -20.76
C THR A 312 -28.67 21.22 -20.88
N ALA A 313 -28.44 22.53 -20.68
CA ALA A 313 -27.12 23.14 -20.70
C ALA A 313 -26.37 22.96 -19.36
N ALA A 314 -27.11 22.96 -18.23
CA ALA A 314 -26.53 22.78 -16.89
C ALA A 314 -26.20 21.31 -16.53
N TYR A 315 -26.87 20.37 -17.16
CA TYR A 315 -26.72 18.93 -16.94
C TYR A 315 -26.17 18.20 -18.16
N SER A 316 -25.26 18.81 -18.90
CA SER A 316 -24.53 18.05 -19.92
C SER A 316 -23.71 16.95 -19.24
N PRO A 317 -23.91 15.66 -19.60
CA PRO A 317 -23.12 14.57 -19.04
C PRO A 317 -21.61 14.73 -19.24
N THR A 318 -21.20 15.50 -20.24
CA THR A 318 -19.81 15.86 -20.51
C THR A 318 -19.21 16.75 -19.42
N ASN A 319 -20.01 17.53 -18.68
CA ASN A 319 -19.51 18.41 -17.62
C ASN A 319 -19.27 17.66 -16.30
N PHE A 320 -19.86 16.47 -16.12
CA PHE A 320 -19.60 15.61 -14.97
C PHE A 320 -18.20 15.00 -14.98
N VAL A 321 -17.56 14.98 -16.11
CA VAL A 321 -16.34 14.21 -16.32
C VAL A 321 -15.09 14.96 -15.85
N PHE A 322 -15.12 16.30 -15.81
CA PHE A 322 -14.01 17.16 -15.38
C PHE A 322 -14.31 17.91 -14.08
N THR A 323 -14.84 17.26 -13.08
CA THR A 323 -15.07 17.90 -11.78
C THR A 323 -13.95 17.60 -10.81
N ASN A 324 -13.57 18.60 -10.01
CA ASN A 324 -12.60 18.41 -8.92
C ASN A 324 -13.16 17.58 -7.76
N THR A 325 -14.42 17.17 -7.82
CA THR A 325 -15.07 16.32 -6.80
C THR A 325 -14.33 14.99 -6.59
N TYR A 326 -13.71 14.45 -7.65
CA TYR A 326 -12.91 13.23 -7.57
C TYR A 326 -11.39 13.51 -7.52
N GLY A 327 -10.99 14.75 -7.23
CA GLY A 327 -9.59 15.17 -7.28
C GLY A 327 -9.12 15.53 -8.69
N VAL A 328 -7.91 16.03 -8.78
CA VAL A 328 -7.29 16.53 -10.02
C VAL A 328 -6.59 15.39 -10.75
N ALA A 329 -6.59 15.43 -12.08
CA ALA A 329 -5.76 14.55 -12.89
C ALA A 329 -4.32 15.09 -13.01
N PRO A 330 -3.30 14.25 -12.95
CA PRO A 330 -1.91 14.67 -13.22
C PRO A 330 -1.80 15.24 -14.63
N THR A 331 -1.20 16.43 -14.76
CA THR A 331 -1.17 17.17 -16.01
C THR A 331 0.22 17.76 -16.24
N ASN A 332 0.85 17.45 -17.38
CA ASN A 332 2.17 17.96 -17.78
C ASN A 332 3.22 17.88 -16.67
N THR A 333 3.22 16.77 -15.95
CA THR A 333 4.10 16.55 -14.79
C THR A 333 4.63 15.11 -14.78
N THR A 334 5.72 14.89 -14.07
CA THR A 334 6.22 13.55 -13.79
C THR A 334 5.99 13.24 -12.32
N LEU A 335 5.20 12.20 -12.04
CA LEU A 335 4.98 11.73 -10.67
C LEU A 335 6.10 10.78 -10.28
N THR A 336 6.72 11.05 -9.15
CA THR A 336 7.67 10.18 -8.48
C THR A 336 6.97 9.51 -7.31
N ILE A 337 6.84 8.18 -7.37
CA ILE A 337 6.16 7.37 -6.36
C ILE A 337 7.21 6.56 -5.63
N ARG A 338 7.27 6.71 -4.30
CA ARG A 338 8.10 5.86 -3.44
C ARG A 338 7.19 4.83 -2.75
N TYR A 339 7.64 3.60 -2.71
CA TYR A 339 6.87 2.50 -2.17
C TYR A 339 7.77 1.47 -1.47
N TYR A 340 7.18 0.74 -0.53
CA TYR A 340 7.87 -0.33 0.19
C TYR A 340 7.78 -1.65 -0.56
N VAL A 341 8.92 -2.36 -0.62
CA VAL A 341 9.03 -3.73 -1.15
C VAL A 341 9.71 -4.60 -0.12
N GLY A 342 9.11 -5.72 0.23
CA GLY A 342 9.64 -6.65 1.21
C GLY A 342 8.59 -7.12 2.19
N GLY A 343 8.98 -7.45 3.40
CA GLY A 343 8.07 -7.97 4.42
C GLY A 343 7.85 -9.49 4.32
N GLY A 344 6.67 -9.94 4.68
CA GLY A 344 6.32 -11.35 4.76
C GLY A 344 6.77 -12.01 6.06
N VAL A 345 6.32 -13.25 6.30
CA VAL A 345 6.63 -14.01 7.52
C VAL A 345 8.14 -14.16 7.73
N LYS A 346 8.91 -14.26 6.65
CA LYS A 346 10.37 -14.41 6.70
C LYS A 346 11.10 -13.18 7.25
N SER A 347 10.44 -12.03 7.30
CA SER A 347 10.99 -10.80 7.87
C SER A 347 10.89 -10.74 9.40
N ASN A 348 10.17 -11.66 10.04
CA ASN A 348 10.12 -11.80 11.49
C ASN A 348 11.43 -12.46 11.99
N ILE A 349 12.47 -11.66 12.14
CA ILE A 349 13.79 -12.10 12.56
C ILE A 349 13.90 -12.20 14.08
N LEU A 350 14.84 -13.00 14.54
CA LEU A 350 15.12 -13.16 15.98
C LEU A 350 15.82 -11.91 16.57
N SER A 351 15.76 -11.79 17.88
CA SER A 351 16.54 -10.80 18.63
C SER A 351 18.05 -10.97 18.38
N ASN A 352 18.78 -9.87 18.49
CA ASN A 352 20.26 -9.81 18.35
C ASN A 352 20.80 -10.25 16.98
N THR A 353 20.03 -10.04 15.91
CA THR A 353 20.43 -10.40 14.54
C THR A 353 20.75 -9.21 13.65
N LEU A 354 20.22 -8.02 13.94
CA LEU A 354 20.49 -6.78 13.20
C LEU A 354 21.77 -6.10 13.67
N THR A 355 22.89 -6.52 13.14
CA THR A 355 24.20 -6.10 13.63
C THR A 355 25.07 -5.38 12.60
N ASN A 356 24.59 -5.23 11.36
CA ASN A 356 25.39 -4.66 10.28
C ASN A 356 24.70 -3.43 9.67
N PRO A 357 24.95 -2.21 10.20
CA PRO A 357 24.38 -0.96 9.64
C PRO A 357 25.11 -0.55 8.37
N ASP A 358 24.39 0.07 7.44
CA ASP A 358 24.98 0.71 6.28
C ASP A 358 25.67 2.01 6.68
N THR A 359 26.98 1.98 6.74
CA THR A 359 27.81 3.11 7.16
C THR A 359 27.85 4.27 6.17
N SER A 360 27.42 4.07 4.91
CA SER A 360 27.42 5.11 3.89
C SER A 360 26.43 6.25 4.17
N THR A 361 25.42 5.98 5.01
CA THR A 361 24.35 6.92 5.39
C THR A 361 24.60 7.55 6.77
N ILE A 362 25.74 7.26 7.38
CA ILE A 362 26.14 7.74 8.70
C ILE A 362 27.23 8.79 8.54
N GLN A 363 27.09 9.93 9.20
CA GLN A 363 28.02 11.03 9.07
C GLN A 363 28.22 11.80 10.39
N PHE A 364 29.33 12.50 10.51
CA PHE A 364 29.51 13.45 11.58
C PHE A 364 28.71 14.72 11.36
N VAL A 365 28.15 15.28 12.43
CA VAL A 365 27.46 16.58 12.39
C VAL A 365 28.44 17.72 12.25
N LYS A 366 29.62 17.61 12.91
CA LYS A 366 30.68 18.62 12.88
C LYS A 366 31.78 18.29 11.86
N SER A 367 32.32 19.33 11.25
CA SER A 367 33.54 19.31 10.43
C SER A 367 34.79 19.68 11.26
N ASN A 368 35.98 19.41 10.72
CA ASN A 368 37.28 19.74 11.31
C ASN A 368 37.61 18.96 12.61
N LEU A 369 37.24 17.71 12.66
CA LEU A 369 37.58 16.80 13.75
C LEU A 369 39.03 16.24 13.61
N ASN A 370 39.59 15.80 14.74
CA ASN A 370 40.86 15.06 14.70
C ASN A 370 40.63 13.73 13.96
N ALA A 371 41.37 13.52 12.87
CA ALA A 371 41.14 12.39 11.97
C ALA A 371 41.25 11.01 12.67
N ALA A 372 42.22 10.81 13.56
CA ALA A 372 42.39 9.55 14.25
C ALA A 372 41.27 9.23 15.25
N LEU A 373 40.79 10.25 15.97
CA LEU A 373 39.66 10.10 16.90
C LEU A 373 38.37 9.91 16.13
N ALA A 374 38.18 10.64 15.03
CA ALA A 374 37.01 10.52 14.19
C ALA A 374 36.89 9.13 13.57
N GLU A 375 38.00 8.57 13.05
CA GLU A 375 38.02 7.23 12.50
C GLU A 375 37.68 6.16 13.58
N THR A 376 38.29 6.28 14.77
CA THR A 376 38.01 5.36 15.87
C THR A 376 36.54 5.43 16.29
N THR A 377 36.00 6.63 16.40
CA THR A 377 34.62 6.86 16.77
C THR A 377 33.64 6.34 15.70
N PHE A 378 33.93 6.60 14.43
CA PHE A 378 33.11 6.11 13.32
C PHE A 378 33.07 4.57 13.27
N ASN A 379 34.22 3.91 13.45
CA ASN A 379 34.33 2.46 13.45
C ASN A 379 33.72 1.80 14.70
N SER A 380 33.36 2.58 15.73
CA SER A 380 32.72 2.07 16.94
C SER A 380 31.21 1.89 16.81
N ILE A 381 30.60 2.40 15.71
CA ILE A 381 29.16 2.28 15.51
C ILE A 381 28.75 0.81 15.43
N SER A 382 27.77 0.45 16.21
CA SER A 382 27.21 -0.89 16.21
C SER A 382 25.73 -0.84 16.46
N THR A 383 25.02 -1.86 15.98
CA THR A 383 23.57 -1.96 16.11
C THR A 383 23.17 -3.29 16.71
N ASN A 384 22.04 -3.32 17.37
CA ASN A 384 21.43 -4.54 17.88
C ASN A 384 19.92 -4.36 18.02
N ASN A 385 19.15 -5.39 17.69
CA ASN A 385 17.73 -5.46 18.00
C ASN A 385 17.52 -6.27 19.29
N PRO A 386 17.16 -5.66 20.41
CA PRO A 386 16.98 -6.38 21.68
C PRO A 386 15.79 -7.34 21.62
N ASN A 387 14.77 -7.00 20.85
CA ASN A 387 13.57 -7.78 20.66
C ASN A 387 13.50 -8.40 19.27
N ALA A 388 12.80 -9.52 19.13
CA ALA A 388 12.51 -10.09 17.83
C ALA A 388 11.61 -9.16 17.02
N ALA A 389 11.78 -9.11 15.70
CA ALA A 389 10.88 -8.39 14.81
C ALA A 389 9.55 -9.13 14.71
N SER A 390 8.47 -8.38 14.66
CA SER A 390 7.09 -8.89 14.59
C SER A 390 6.23 -8.08 13.64
N GLY A 391 5.07 -8.61 13.26
CA GLY A 391 4.12 -7.93 12.37
C GLY A 391 4.28 -8.27 10.90
N GLY A 392 5.37 -8.94 10.50
CA GLY A 392 5.54 -9.42 9.13
C GLY A 392 4.59 -10.58 8.84
N SER A 393 3.76 -10.44 7.82
CA SER A 393 2.87 -11.48 7.33
C SER A 393 2.86 -11.53 5.81
N ASP A 394 2.63 -12.70 5.28
CA ASP A 394 2.33 -12.86 3.88
C ASP A 394 0.88 -12.38 3.63
N GLY A 395 0.54 -12.07 2.39
CA GLY A 395 -0.81 -11.63 2.04
C GLY A 395 -1.88 -12.69 2.32
N ASP A 396 -3.14 -12.26 2.24
CA ASP A 396 -4.29 -13.16 2.42
C ASP A 396 -4.26 -14.27 1.36
N SER A 397 -4.46 -15.51 1.79
CA SER A 397 -4.71 -16.61 0.88
C SER A 397 -6.09 -16.46 0.21
N ILE A 398 -6.30 -17.14 -0.92
CA ILE A 398 -7.57 -17.15 -1.65
C ILE A 398 -8.76 -17.45 -0.71
N GLU A 399 -8.57 -18.36 0.23
CA GLU A 399 -9.63 -18.75 1.14
C GLU A 399 -9.91 -17.68 2.20
N GLU A 400 -8.86 -17.04 2.72
CA GLU A 400 -8.99 -15.91 3.65
C GLU A 400 -9.67 -14.74 3.00
N ILE A 401 -9.31 -14.39 1.74
CA ILE A 401 -9.99 -13.33 0.99
C ILE A 401 -11.50 -13.62 0.90
N ARG A 402 -11.90 -14.87 0.59
CA ARG A 402 -13.33 -15.25 0.54
C ARG A 402 -14.04 -15.05 1.87
N GLN A 403 -13.46 -15.51 2.96
CA GLN A 403 -14.07 -15.37 4.29
C GLN A 403 -14.15 -13.90 4.70
N ASN A 404 -13.10 -13.14 4.43
CA ASN A 404 -13.04 -11.72 4.73
C ASN A 404 -14.04 -10.90 3.91
N ILE A 405 -14.27 -11.23 2.63
CA ILE A 405 -15.32 -10.60 1.81
C ILE A 405 -16.69 -10.79 2.45
N ILE A 406 -17.04 -12.01 2.83
CA ILE A 406 -18.36 -12.33 3.41
C ILE A 406 -18.55 -11.56 4.73
N SER A 407 -17.54 -11.58 5.58
CA SER A 407 -17.57 -10.92 6.88
C SER A 407 -17.66 -9.38 6.75
N ASN A 408 -16.88 -8.81 5.84
CA ASN A 408 -16.85 -7.37 5.62
C ASN A 408 -18.14 -6.84 5.00
N PHE A 409 -18.73 -7.58 4.06
CA PHE A 409 -20.02 -7.25 3.48
C PHE A 409 -21.12 -7.19 4.54
N GLY A 410 -21.13 -8.12 5.50
CA GLY A 410 -22.08 -8.13 6.62
C GLY A 410 -21.96 -6.89 7.50
N SER A 411 -20.74 -6.41 7.79
CA SER A 411 -20.49 -5.25 8.66
C SER A 411 -20.73 -3.90 7.98
N GLN A 412 -20.76 -3.83 6.65
CA GLN A 412 -20.96 -2.61 5.84
C GLN A 412 -20.09 -1.42 6.28
N MET A 413 -18.85 -1.66 6.67
CA MET A 413 -17.90 -0.64 7.12
C MET A 413 -18.33 0.16 8.37
N ARG A 414 -19.21 -0.35 9.20
CA ARG A 414 -19.69 0.27 10.43
C ARG A 414 -19.37 -0.58 11.67
N ASN A 415 -19.37 0.03 12.84
CA ASN A 415 -19.16 -0.61 14.13
C ASN A 415 -20.37 -0.32 15.03
N VAL A 416 -21.40 -1.14 14.94
CA VAL A 416 -22.64 -0.99 15.70
C VAL A 416 -22.88 -2.21 16.61
N THR A 417 -22.65 -3.41 16.07
CA THR A 417 -22.81 -4.67 16.80
C THR A 417 -21.49 -5.21 17.30
N ALA A 418 -21.52 -6.13 18.26
CA ALA A 418 -20.31 -6.82 18.74
C ALA A 418 -19.58 -7.55 17.60
N ASP A 419 -20.34 -8.15 16.68
CA ASP A 419 -19.78 -8.83 15.50
C ASP A 419 -19.09 -7.86 14.55
N ASP A 420 -19.61 -6.65 14.36
CA ASP A 420 -18.94 -5.61 13.55
C ASP A 420 -17.57 -5.24 14.14
N TYR A 421 -17.48 -5.08 15.47
CA TYR A 421 -16.21 -4.81 16.16
C TYR A 421 -15.22 -5.97 15.98
N LEU A 422 -15.70 -7.22 16.13
CA LEU A 422 -14.86 -8.40 15.95
C LEU A 422 -14.30 -8.48 14.51
N VAL A 423 -15.17 -8.35 13.50
CA VAL A 423 -14.77 -8.37 12.09
C VAL A 423 -13.75 -7.26 11.80
N ARG A 424 -13.99 -6.05 12.32
CA ARG A 424 -13.10 -4.91 12.12
C ARG A 424 -11.75 -5.12 12.78
N THR A 425 -11.73 -5.60 14.02
CA THR A 425 -10.48 -5.86 14.74
C THR A 425 -9.65 -6.94 14.02
N LEU A 426 -10.29 -8.01 13.56
CA LEU A 426 -9.62 -9.07 12.81
C LEU A 426 -9.20 -8.65 11.40
N SER A 427 -9.82 -7.61 10.84
CA SER A 427 -9.47 -7.06 9.51
C SER A 427 -8.41 -5.95 9.56
N MET A 428 -7.97 -5.54 10.73
CA MET A 428 -6.84 -4.58 10.85
C MET A 428 -5.55 -5.23 10.35
N PRO A 429 -4.70 -4.45 9.64
CA PRO A 429 -3.41 -4.93 9.16
C PRO A 429 -2.45 -5.26 10.30
#